data_40bab48837de98095d9aeb77121b4194
#
_entry.id   40bab48837de98095d9aeb77121b4194
#
_cell.length_a   1.000
_cell.length_b   1.000
_cell.length_c   1.000
_cell.angle_alpha   90.00
_cell.angle_beta   90.00
_cell.angle_gamma   90.00
#
_symmetry.space_group_name_H-M   'P 1'
#
loop_
_entity.id
_entity.type
_entity.pdbx_description
1 polymer ?
#
loop_
_entity_poly.entity_id
_entity_poly.type
_entity_poly.pdbx_seq_one_letter_code
_entity_poly.pdbx_strand_id
1 'polypeptide(L)'
;QDNGYTYIEPQAYLTCWVALTDTDEENGCPWVMPGLHQRGTLFHDSTDLGHEIPLDSSESIPLPLKAGSIAIFSSLTPHRTGPNLSEGIRKSYILQYAPEGSKRVISQSLREDLNDETRQFLILKDGKEVN
;
A
#
# COMPACT_ATOMS: atom_id res chain seq x y z
N GLN A 1 -4.56 3.52 4.52
CA GLN A 1 -4.82 3.01 3.14
C GLN A 1 -3.95 3.79 2.15
N ASP A 2 -3.24 3.08 1.27
CA ASP A 2 -2.43 3.73 0.23
C ASP A 2 -3.29 4.53 -0.76
N ASN A 3 -4.53 4.08 -1.01
CA ASN A 3 -5.47 4.79 -1.86
C ASN A 3 -5.85 6.19 -1.33
N GLY A 4 -5.60 6.48 -0.06
CA GLY A 4 -5.74 7.81 0.52
C GLY A 4 -4.68 8.80 0.03
N TYR A 5 -3.50 8.30 -0.34
CA TYR A 5 -2.41 9.11 -0.93
C TYR A 5 -2.55 9.25 -2.45
N THR A 6 -2.96 8.15 -3.10
CA THR A 6 -3.13 8.12 -4.56
C THR A 6 -4.41 7.40 -4.91
N TYR A 7 -5.48 8.19 -5.04
CA TYR A 7 -6.78 7.65 -5.43
C TYR A 7 -6.81 7.33 -6.92
N ILE A 8 -7.10 6.05 -7.25
CA ILE A 8 -7.21 5.58 -8.63
C ILE A 8 -8.57 4.97 -8.93
N GLU A 9 -8.95 4.99 -10.19
CA GLU A 9 -10.13 4.35 -10.77
C GLU A 9 -9.75 3.54 -12.01
N PRO A 10 -10.52 2.46 -12.36
CA PRO A 10 -11.73 1.98 -11.71
C PRO A 10 -11.49 1.06 -10.53
N GLN A 11 -10.29 0.61 -10.28
CA GLN A 11 -9.95 -0.36 -9.24
C GLN A 11 -8.78 0.13 -8.40
N ALA A 12 -8.76 -0.34 -7.15
CA ALA A 12 -7.61 -0.20 -6.28
C ALA A 12 -6.39 -0.95 -6.85
N TYR A 13 -5.21 -0.53 -6.45
CA TYR A 13 -3.94 -1.18 -6.80
C TYR A 13 -3.48 -2.15 -5.70
N LEU A 14 -2.49 -2.97 -6.03
CA LEU A 14 -1.84 -3.86 -5.08
C LEU A 14 -0.61 -3.17 -4.50
N THR A 15 -0.43 -3.34 -3.20
CA THR A 15 0.80 -2.98 -2.50
C THR A 15 1.52 -4.26 -2.13
N CYS A 16 2.79 -4.37 -2.54
CA CYS A 16 3.69 -5.47 -2.23
C CYS A 16 4.76 -4.94 -1.26
N TRP A 17 4.68 -5.33 -0.02
CA TRP A 17 5.64 -4.99 1.01
C TRP A 17 6.67 -6.11 1.14
N VAL A 18 7.88 -5.89 0.60
CA VAL A 18 8.97 -6.87 0.56
C VAL A 18 9.84 -6.69 1.79
N ALA A 19 9.98 -7.72 2.61
CA ALA A 19 10.90 -7.72 3.76
C ALA A 19 12.34 -7.96 3.26
N LEU A 20 13.22 -6.96 3.41
CA LEU A 20 14.65 -7.09 3.10
C LEU A 20 15.48 -7.55 4.32
N THR A 21 14.90 -7.43 5.50
CA THR A 21 15.38 -7.99 6.77
C THR A 21 14.23 -8.71 7.46
N ASP A 22 14.52 -9.59 8.40
CA ASP A 22 13.49 -10.19 9.26
C ASP A 22 12.70 -9.06 9.96
N THR A 23 11.38 -9.23 10.06
CA THR A 23 10.51 -8.27 10.73
C THR A 23 9.57 -8.96 11.72
N ASP A 24 9.37 -8.30 12.85
CA ASP A 24 8.49 -8.70 13.92
C ASP A 24 7.82 -7.47 14.58
N GLU A 25 7.07 -7.68 15.63
CA GLU A 25 6.39 -6.60 16.34
C GLU A 25 7.35 -5.62 17.02
N GLU A 26 8.51 -6.09 17.49
CA GLU A 26 9.51 -5.26 18.16
C GLU A 26 10.20 -4.31 17.19
N ASN A 27 10.55 -4.80 15.98
CA ASN A 27 11.23 -3.96 14.99
C ASN A 27 10.31 -3.30 13.98
N GLY A 28 8.98 -3.38 14.18
CA GLY A 28 7.99 -2.64 13.42
C GLY A 28 7.56 -3.32 12.13
N CYS A 29 7.15 -4.59 12.20
CA CYS A 29 6.49 -5.26 11.08
C CYS A 29 5.21 -4.54 10.63
N PRO A 30 4.69 -4.82 9.43
CA PRO A 30 3.39 -4.31 9.02
C PRO A 30 2.27 -4.87 9.90
N TRP A 31 1.25 -4.06 10.12
CA TRP A 31 -0.03 -4.42 10.72
C TRP A 31 -1.14 -4.10 9.74
N VAL A 32 -2.10 -4.98 9.59
CA VAL A 32 -3.22 -4.82 8.66
C VAL A 32 -4.56 -5.00 9.37
N MET A 33 -5.61 -4.40 8.83
CA MET A 33 -7.00 -4.63 9.26
C MET A 33 -7.74 -5.41 8.17
N PRO A 34 -7.88 -6.74 8.31
CA PRO A 34 -8.51 -7.58 7.30
C PRO A 34 -9.98 -7.23 7.09
N GLY A 35 -10.45 -7.39 5.84
CA GLY A 35 -11.87 -7.18 5.49
C GLY A 35 -12.29 -5.73 5.24
N LEU A 36 -11.61 -4.74 5.84
CA LEU A 36 -12.00 -3.34 5.70
C LEU A 36 -11.79 -2.76 4.30
N HIS A 37 -10.95 -3.38 3.47
CA HIS A 37 -10.80 -3.00 2.06
C HIS A 37 -12.12 -3.05 1.28
N GLN A 38 -13.09 -3.89 1.73
CA GLN A 38 -14.41 -4.01 1.10
C GLN A 38 -15.28 -2.76 1.27
N ARG A 39 -14.92 -1.87 2.18
CA ARG A 39 -15.62 -0.59 2.39
C ARG A 39 -15.15 0.52 1.44
N GLY A 40 -14.22 0.21 0.53
CA GLY A 40 -13.64 1.21 -0.36
C GLY A 40 -12.65 2.13 0.34
N THR A 41 -12.45 3.33 -0.23
CA THR A 41 -11.60 4.34 0.38
C THR A 41 -12.32 4.97 1.57
N LEU A 42 -11.71 4.84 2.74
CA LEU A 42 -12.21 5.41 4.00
C LEU A 42 -11.76 6.88 4.10
N PHE A 43 -12.41 7.62 4.97
CA PHE A 43 -11.98 8.99 5.31
C PHE A 43 -10.61 8.95 6.00
N HIS A 44 -9.73 9.88 5.61
CA HIS A 44 -8.40 10.04 6.18
C HIS A 44 -8.24 11.43 6.77
N ASP A 45 -7.75 11.50 7.99
CA ASP A 45 -7.22 12.72 8.57
C ASP A 45 -5.76 12.91 8.17
N SER A 46 -5.37 14.12 7.83
CA SER A 46 -3.97 14.46 7.58
C SER A 46 -3.28 14.82 8.89
N THR A 47 -2.19 14.12 9.18
CA THR A 47 -1.36 14.34 10.37
C THR A 47 0.09 14.59 9.99
N ASP A 48 0.92 15.00 10.93
CA ASP A 48 2.38 15.15 10.71
C ASP A 48 3.08 13.83 10.38
N LEU A 49 2.45 12.68 10.70
CA LEU A 49 2.95 11.34 10.40
C LEU A 49 2.39 10.75 9.09
N GLY A 50 1.54 11.48 8.40
CA GLY A 50 0.88 11.05 7.16
C GLY A 50 -0.63 11.01 7.29
N HIS A 51 -1.28 10.13 6.54
CA HIS A 51 -2.74 9.98 6.57
C HIS A 51 -3.15 8.91 7.59
N GLU A 52 -4.04 9.30 8.51
CA GLU A 52 -4.61 8.40 9.51
C GLU A 52 -6.10 8.17 9.25
N ILE A 53 -6.54 6.94 9.49
CA ILE A 53 -7.97 6.61 9.50
C ILE A 53 -8.39 6.53 10.97
N PRO A 54 -9.40 7.29 11.42
CA PRO A 54 -9.87 7.27 12.81
C PRO A 54 -10.62 5.98 13.12
N LEU A 55 -9.89 4.87 13.21
CA LEU A 55 -10.39 3.53 13.50
C LEU A 55 -9.77 3.00 14.79
N ASP A 56 -10.55 2.19 15.50
CA ASP A 56 -10.00 1.35 16.55
C ASP A 56 -9.06 0.30 15.93
N SER A 57 -7.78 0.39 16.25
CA SER A 57 -6.76 -0.51 15.72
C SER A 57 -6.61 -1.82 16.52
N SER A 58 -7.46 -2.07 17.51
CA SER A 58 -7.42 -3.29 18.36
C SER A 58 -7.60 -4.58 17.55
N GLU A 59 -8.31 -4.52 16.43
CA GLU A 59 -8.51 -5.66 15.52
C GLU A 59 -7.41 -5.79 14.44
N SER A 60 -6.38 -4.96 14.48
CA SER A 60 -5.27 -5.08 13.53
C SER A 60 -4.42 -6.32 13.83
N ILE A 61 -3.93 -6.96 12.77
CA ILE A 61 -3.14 -8.19 12.84
C ILE A 61 -1.71 -7.88 12.42
N PRO A 62 -0.69 -8.24 13.25
CA PRO A 62 0.70 -8.11 12.85
C PRO A 62 1.06 -9.13 11.76
N LEU A 63 1.96 -8.74 10.87
CA LEU A 63 2.51 -9.58 9.82
C LEU A 63 4.03 -9.69 9.99
N PRO A 64 4.51 -10.53 10.92
CA PRO A 64 5.94 -10.81 11.02
C PRO A 64 6.39 -11.58 9.76
N LEU A 65 7.50 -11.13 9.15
CA LEU A 65 7.99 -11.67 7.89
C LEU A 65 9.48 -11.99 7.99
N LYS A 66 9.89 -13.10 7.40
CA LYS A 66 11.29 -13.39 7.15
C LYS A 66 11.82 -12.59 5.96
N ALA A 67 13.11 -12.26 5.97
CA ALA A 67 13.77 -11.63 4.83
C ALA A 67 13.51 -12.43 3.54
N GLY A 68 13.16 -11.74 2.47
CA GLY A 68 12.74 -12.31 1.19
C GLY A 68 11.25 -12.65 1.09
N SER A 69 10.47 -12.54 2.18
CA SER A 69 9.01 -12.70 2.13
C SER A 69 8.33 -11.41 1.68
N ILE A 70 7.10 -11.55 1.17
CA ILE A 70 6.30 -10.43 0.66
C ILE A 70 4.91 -10.49 1.29
N ALA A 71 4.46 -9.39 1.88
CA ALA A 71 3.05 -9.16 2.19
C ALA A 71 2.39 -8.43 1.03
N ILE A 72 1.29 -8.99 0.49
CA ILE A 72 0.54 -8.39 -0.61
C ILE A 72 -0.86 -8.05 -0.12
N PHE A 73 -1.26 -6.81 -0.28
CA PHE A 73 -2.59 -6.34 0.11
C PHE A 73 -3.10 -5.24 -0.83
N SER A 74 -4.41 -5.04 -0.83
CA SER A 74 -5.05 -3.97 -1.59
C SER A 74 -4.67 -2.61 -1.02
N SER A 75 -4.50 -1.60 -1.87
CA SER A 75 -4.36 -0.19 -1.47
C SER A 75 -5.52 0.33 -0.61
N LEU A 76 -6.65 -0.39 -0.59
CA LEU A 76 -7.80 -0.13 0.27
C LEU A 76 -7.70 -0.79 1.66
N THR A 77 -6.67 -1.60 1.90
CA THR A 77 -6.47 -2.21 3.22
C THR A 77 -5.86 -1.21 4.19
N PRO A 78 -6.54 -0.85 5.29
CA PRO A 78 -5.92 -0.06 6.33
C PRO A 78 -4.72 -0.84 6.92
N HIS A 79 -3.58 -0.16 7.00
CA HIS A 79 -2.35 -0.75 7.49
C HIS A 79 -1.46 0.32 8.12
N ARG A 80 -0.52 -0.13 8.91
CA ARG A 80 0.51 0.71 9.52
C ARG A 80 1.78 -0.10 9.73
N THR A 81 2.89 0.58 9.98
CA THR A 81 4.09 -0.01 10.57
C THR A 81 4.32 0.61 11.94
N GLY A 82 4.76 -0.17 12.91
CA GLY A 82 5.17 0.33 14.21
C GLY A 82 6.56 0.99 14.18
N PRO A 83 6.96 1.61 15.29
CA PRO A 83 8.33 2.05 15.49
C PRO A 83 9.27 0.82 15.52
N ASN A 84 10.53 1.03 15.17
CA ASN A 84 11.57 0.04 15.41
C ASN A 84 12.16 0.28 16.80
N LEU A 85 11.89 -0.61 17.74
CA LEU A 85 12.38 -0.54 19.12
C LEU A 85 13.61 -1.41 19.34
N SER A 86 14.07 -2.14 18.29
CA SER A 86 15.26 -2.98 18.36
C SER A 86 16.53 -2.18 18.04
N GLU A 87 17.69 -2.75 18.36
CA GLU A 87 19.01 -2.21 18.00
C GLU A 87 19.31 -2.35 16.50
N GLY A 88 18.57 -3.19 15.77
CA GLY A 88 18.81 -3.51 14.37
C GLY A 88 18.15 -2.52 13.39
N ILE A 89 18.51 -2.65 12.11
CA ILE A 89 17.89 -1.87 11.03
C ILE A 89 16.83 -2.72 10.34
N ARG A 90 15.58 -2.30 10.35
CA ARG A 90 14.51 -2.90 9.57
C ARG A 90 14.46 -2.24 8.19
N LYS A 91 14.62 -3.06 7.14
CA LYS A 91 14.58 -2.63 5.73
C LYS A 91 13.41 -3.30 5.00
N SER A 92 12.72 -2.52 4.19
CA SER A 92 11.67 -3.01 3.30
C SER A 92 11.75 -2.31 1.96
N TYR A 93 11.18 -2.95 0.93
CA TYR A 93 11.00 -2.37 -0.38
C TYR A 93 9.52 -2.43 -0.76
N ILE A 94 8.97 -1.30 -1.18
CA ILE A 94 7.54 -1.20 -1.52
C ILE A 94 7.40 -1.12 -3.03
N LEU A 95 6.59 -2.04 -3.58
CA LEU A 95 6.17 -2.03 -4.97
C LEU A 95 4.65 -1.87 -5.01
N GLN A 96 4.17 -1.08 -5.95
CA GLN A 96 2.74 -0.88 -6.15
C GLN A 96 2.39 -1.14 -7.61
N TYR A 97 1.34 -1.95 -7.84
CA TYR A 97 0.90 -2.36 -9.16
C TYR A 97 -0.57 -2.02 -9.36
N ALA A 98 -0.85 -1.14 -10.32
CA ALA A 98 -2.20 -0.80 -10.71
C ALA A 98 -2.62 -1.57 -11.97
N PRO A 99 -3.93 -1.85 -12.16
CA PRO A 99 -4.43 -2.41 -13.40
C PRO A 99 -4.12 -1.50 -14.60
N GLU A 100 -3.89 -2.10 -15.77
CA GLU A 100 -3.76 -1.36 -17.02
C GLU A 100 -4.98 -0.43 -17.24
N GLY A 101 -4.73 0.78 -17.73
CA GLY A 101 -5.78 1.77 -17.99
C GLY A 101 -6.33 2.47 -16.75
N SER A 102 -5.76 2.22 -15.57
CA SER A 102 -6.13 2.96 -14.36
C SER A 102 -5.82 4.44 -14.52
N LYS A 103 -6.66 5.27 -13.90
CA LYS A 103 -6.51 6.73 -13.89
C LYS A 103 -6.40 7.25 -12.47
N ARG A 104 -5.52 8.21 -12.28
CA ARG A 104 -5.43 8.96 -11.03
C ARG A 104 -6.54 10.00 -10.98
N VAL A 105 -7.28 10.02 -9.89
CA VAL A 105 -8.33 11.02 -9.64
C VAL A 105 -7.70 12.24 -9.00
N ILE A 106 -7.71 13.36 -9.71
CA ILE A 106 -7.18 14.63 -9.23
C ILE A 106 -8.29 15.48 -8.59
N SER A 107 -9.47 15.45 -9.18
CA SER A 107 -10.65 16.15 -8.66
C SER A 107 -11.93 15.43 -9.09
N GLN A 108 -13.09 15.98 -8.75
CA GLN A 108 -14.38 15.44 -9.18
C GLN A 108 -14.50 15.33 -10.72
N SER A 109 -13.86 16.23 -11.47
CA SER A 109 -13.96 16.30 -12.93
C SER A 109 -12.68 15.98 -13.67
N LEU A 110 -11.56 15.81 -12.98
CA LEU A 110 -10.25 15.59 -13.61
C LEU A 110 -9.67 14.23 -13.29
N ARG A 111 -9.33 13.48 -14.34
CA ARG A 111 -8.62 12.20 -14.31
C ARG A 111 -7.37 12.33 -15.18
N GLU A 112 -6.28 11.76 -14.69
CA GLU A 112 -5.02 11.65 -15.43
C GLU A 112 -4.69 10.18 -15.65
N ASP A 113 -4.04 9.87 -16.77
CA ASP A 113 -3.52 8.54 -16.99
C ASP A 113 -2.47 8.22 -15.93
N LEU A 114 -2.56 7.02 -15.35
CA LEU A 114 -1.60 6.60 -14.35
C LEU A 114 -0.25 6.24 -14.99
N ASN A 115 -0.26 5.75 -16.22
CA ASN A 115 0.96 5.39 -16.95
C ASN A 115 1.83 6.61 -17.24
N ASP A 116 3.10 6.49 -16.91
CA ASP A 116 4.15 7.49 -17.12
C ASP A 116 5.44 6.75 -17.48
N GLU A 117 6.01 7.03 -18.64
CA GLU A 117 7.20 6.34 -19.16
C GLU A 117 8.44 6.48 -18.27
N THR A 118 8.45 7.43 -17.36
CA THR A 118 9.59 7.68 -16.47
C THR A 118 9.47 7.00 -15.09
N ARG A 119 8.25 6.78 -14.60
CA ARG A 119 8.01 6.32 -13.23
C ARG A 119 6.99 5.20 -13.10
N GLN A 120 5.96 5.19 -13.95
CA GLN A 120 4.81 4.30 -13.87
C GLN A 120 4.56 3.64 -15.23
N PHE A 121 5.61 3.01 -15.75
CA PHE A 121 5.56 2.36 -17.05
C PHE A 121 4.72 1.09 -17.02
N LEU A 122 4.16 0.77 -18.18
CA LEU A 122 3.36 -0.42 -18.37
C LEU A 122 4.28 -1.66 -18.40
N ILE A 123 4.06 -2.61 -17.51
CA ILE A 123 4.82 -3.88 -17.46
C ILE A 123 4.06 -5.04 -18.08
N LEU A 124 2.72 -5.00 -18.03
CA LEU A 124 1.85 -6.00 -18.66
C LEU A 124 0.77 -5.27 -19.48
N LYS A 125 0.54 -5.76 -20.70
CA LYS A 125 -0.57 -5.37 -21.57
C LYS A 125 -1.31 -6.60 -22.02
N ASP A 126 -2.62 -6.66 -21.83
CA ASP A 126 -3.44 -7.85 -22.14
C ASP A 126 -2.86 -9.16 -21.57
N GLY A 127 -2.27 -9.07 -20.34
CA GLY A 127 -1.64 -10.19 -19.66
C GLY A 127 -0.28 -10.63 -20.23
N LYS A 128 0.33 -9.86 -21.12
CA LYS A 128 1.65 -10.13 -21.72
C LYS A 128 2.66 -9.07 -21.30
N GLU A 129 3.90 -9.48 -21.12
CA GLU A 129 5.00 -8.55 -20.84
C GLU A 129 5.15 -7.55 -21.99
N VAL A 130 5.37 -6.28 -21.61
CA VAL A 130 5.70 -5.19 -22.54
C VAL A 130 7.22 -5.04 -22.53
N ASN A 131 7.85 -5.34 -23.67
CA ASN A 131 9.30 -5.19 -23.89
C ASN A 131 9.64 -3.78 -24.34
#